data_ebac6a4f9c3383bd7d7e4202821333be
#
_entry.id   ebac6a4f9c3383bd7d7e4202821333be
#
_cell.length_a   1.000
_cell.length_b   1.000
_cell.length_c   1.000
_cell.angle_alpha   90.00
_cell.angle_beta   90.00
_cell.angle_gamma   90.00
#
_symmetry.space_group_name_H-M   'P 1'
#
loop_
_entity.id
_entity.type
_entity.pdbx_description
1 polymer ?
#
loop_
_entity_poly.entity_id
_entity_poly.type
_entity_poly.pdbx_seq_one_letter_code
_entity_poly.pdbx_strand_id
1 'polypeptide(L)'
;GPSPKKEGPKDTFSNIKNNNEFVVNISTYESKDQMNETCMPLESDKSEIDFASLETKASKLVKPKSLKISPINMECILHKIVDLPVVNKGEYNGIIIGKVIGISIEDDYIKDGRVDVKKLKPLARLGYMDYSVIDNIFEMNRPTTK
;
A
#
# COMPACT_ATOMS: atom_id res chain seq x y z
N GLY A 1 -5.08 -13.73 -6.46
CA GLY A 1 -6.18 -14.18 -7.30
C GLY A 1 -7.26 -13.12 -7.38
N PRO A 2 -8.10 -13.05 -8.41
CA PRO A 2 -9.18 -12.10 -8.43
C PRO A 2 -10.15 -12.43 -7.29
N SER A 3 -10.30 -11.50 -6.35
CA SER A 3 -11.43 -11.59 -5.42
C SER A 3 -12.70 -11.51 -6.27
N PRO A 4 -13.64 -12.44 -6.12
CA PRO A 4 -14.90 -12.35 -6.81
C PRO A 4 -15.73 -11.22 -6.16
N LYS A 5 -15.45 -9.97 -6.48
CA LYS A 5 -16.43 -8.93 -6.30
C LYS A 5 -17.38 -8.98 -7.46
N LYS A 6 -18.65 -9.09 -7.13
CA LYS A 6 -19.76 -8.88 -8.07
C LYS A 6 -19.49 -7.52 -8.74
N GLU A 7 -19.40 -7.55 -10.07
CA GLU A 7 -19.40 -6.43 -11.00
C GLU A 7 -18.92 -5.06 -10.50
N GLY A 8 -17.82 -4.57 -11.07
CA GLY A 8 -17.35 -3.20 -10.88
C GLY A 8 -15.94 -3.07 -10.25
N PRO A 9 -15.45 -1.85 -10.11
CA PRO A 9 -14.16 -1.58 -9.52
C PRO A 9 -14.14 -1.86 -8.01
N LYS A 10 -12.97 -2.20 -7.45
CA LYS A 10 -12.78 -2.34 -6.01
C LYS A 10 -13.05 -1.03 -5.28
N ASP A 11 -13.48 -1.11 -4.01
CA ASP A 11 -13.80 0.06 -3.19
C ASP A 11 -12.65 1.05 -3.09
N THR A 12 -11.42 0.55 -2.93
CA THR A 12 -10.20 1.39 -2.96
C THR A 12 -10.15 2.28 -4.20
N PHE A 13 -10.44 1.72 -5.39
CA PHE A 13 -10.45 2.48 -6.63
C PHE A 13 -11.55 3.55 -6.62
N SER A 14 -12.77 3.16 -6.25
CA SER A 14 -13.92 4.07 -6.17
C SER A 14 -13.67 5.19 -5.17
N ASN A 15 -13.13 4.86 -4.00
CA ASN A 15 -12.80 5.82 -2.96
C ASN A 15 -11.73 6.82 -3.41
N ILE A 16 -10.66 6.35 -4.05
CA ILE A 16 -9.60 7.23 -4.56
C ILE A 16 -10.12 8.12 -5.67
N LYS A 17 -10.95 7.58 -6.59
CA LYS A 17 -11.56 8.36 -7.66
C LYS A 17 -12.47 9.46 -7.13
N ASN A 18 -13.21 9.21 -6.05
CA ASN A 18 -14.14 10.17 -5.46
C ASN A 18 -13.44 11.21 -4.58
N ASN A 19 -12.43 10.78 -3.81
CA ASN A 19 -11.77 11.64 -2.82
C ASN A 19 -10.55 12.36 -3.37
N ASN A 20 -9.96 11.87 -4.45
CA ASN A 20 -8.69 12.33 -5.02
C ASN A 20 -7.49 12.27 -4.06
N GLU A 21 -7.62 11.61 -2.94
CA GLU A 21 -6.61 11.50 -1.89
C GLU A 21 -6.52 10.06 -1.39
N PHE A 22 -5.32 9.62 -1.02
CA PHE A 22 -5.11 8.31 -0.40
C PHE A 22 -3.79 8.24 0.36
N VAL A 23 -3.64 7.23 1.20
CA VAL A 23 -2.40 6.94 1.93
C VAL A 23 -1.89 5.57 1.53
N VAL A 24 -0.60 5.50 1.16
CA VAL A 24 0.11 4.23 1.02
C VAL A 24 0.80 3.91 2.33
N ASN A 25 0.40 2.81 2.94
CA ASN A 25 0.96 2.29 4.19
C ASN A 25 1.90 1.13 3.85
N ILE A 26 3.17 1.24 4.20
CA ILE A 26 4.15 0.18 3.92
C ILE A 26 3.90 -1.01 4.84
N SER A 27 3.64 -2.16 4.25
CA SER A 27 3.50 -3.42 4.99
C SER A 27 4.86 -4.03 5.30
N THR A 28 5.01 -4.51 6.53
CA THR A 28 6.21 -5.15 7.05
C THR A 28 5.93 -6.60 7.42
N TYR A 29 6.96 -7.37 7.71
CA TYR A 29 6.79 -8.73 8.21
C TYR A 29 5.94 -8.79 9.49
N GLU A 30 6.04 -7.79 10.34
CA GLU A 30 5.27 -7.71 11.60
C GLU A 30 3.77 -7.50 11.35
N SER A 31 3.42 -6.78 10.27
CA SER A 31 2.03 -6.49 9.91
C SER A 31 1.42 -7.46 8.89
N LYS A 32 2.10 -8.57 8.58
CA LYS A 32 1.70 -9.49 7.50
C LYS A 32 0.32 -10.11 7.70
N ASP A 33 0.01 -10.48 8.93
CA ASP A 33 -1.25 -11.18 9.24
C ASP A 33 -2.44 -10.20 9.11
N GLN A 34 -2.34 -9.00 9.68
CA GLN A 34 -3.36 -7.96 9.54
C GLN A 34 -3.50 -7.51 8.07
N MET A 35 -2.37 -7.34 7.36
CA MET A 35 -2.42 -7.03 5.93
C MET A 35 -3.15 -8.13 5.14
N ASN A 36 -2.94 -9.39 5.48
CA ASN A 36 -3.64 -10.51 4.84
C ASN A 36 -5.14 -10.50 5.18
N GLU A 37 -5.52 -10.17 6.40
CA GLU A 37 -6.92 -10.03 6.81
C GLU A 37 -7.64 -8.93 6.02
N THR A 38 -6.98 -7.83 5.68
CA THR A 38 -7.56 -6.77 4.82
C THR A 38 -7.83 -7.21 3.39
N CYS A 39 -7.39 -8.41 2.99
CA CYS A 39 -7.71 -8.99 1.68
C CYS A 39 -9.07 -9.70 1.65
N MET A 40 -9.77 -9.79 2.79
CA MET A 40 -11.12 -10.40 2.87
C MET A 40 -12.09 -9.63 1.97
N PRO A 41 -12.85 -10.32 1.12
CA PRO A 41 -13.89 -9.69 0.32
C PRO A 41 -15.10 -9.36 1.20
N LEU A 42 -15.12 -8.13 1.73
CA LEU A 42 -16.23 -7.62 2.53
C LEU A 42 -17.28 -6.93 1.65
N GLU A 43 -18.48 -6.76 2.20
CA GLU A 43 -19.50 -5.89 1.61
C GLU A 43 -19.00 -4.43 1.65
N SER A 44 -19.44 -3.60 0.70
CA SER A 44 -18.91 -2.23 0.51
C SER A 44 -19.21 -1.26 1.65
N ASP A 45 -20.14 -1.61 2.54
CA ASP A 45 -20.48 -0.86 3.76
C ASP A 45 -19.62 -1.27 4.98
N LYS A 46 -18.77 -2.27 4.84
CA LYS A 46 -17.88 -2.76 5.89
C LYS A 46 -16.45 -2.34 5.65
N SER A 47 -15.78 -2.00 6.76
CA SER A 47 -14.40 -1.54 6.75
C SER A 47 -13.44 -2.70 6.97
N GLU A 48 -12.49 -2.90 6.05
CA GLU A 48 -11.39 -3.85 6.23
C GLU A 48 -10.50 -3.46 7.42
N ILE A 49 -10.42 -2.16 7.75
CA ILE A 49 -9.68 -1.65 8.91
C ILE A 49 -10.30 -2.18 10.21
N ASP A 50 -11.61 -2.09 10.33
CA ASP A 50 -12.33 -2.56 11.52
C ASP A 50 -12.29 -4.10 11.60
N PHE A 51 -12.44 -4.78 10.47
CA PHE A 51 -12.37 -6.23 10.39
C PHE A 51 -11.00 -6.77 10.85
N ALA A 52 -9.92 -6.17 10.39
CA ALA A 52 -8.55 -6.55 10.75
C ALA A 52 -8.10 -5.92 12.09
N SER A 53 -9.00 -5.28 12.84
CA SER A 53 -8.72 -4.61 14.11
C SER A 53 -7.52 -3.65 14.04
N LEU A 54 -7.40 -2.93 12.93
CA LEU A 54 -6.31 -1.99 12.69
C LEU A 54 -6.59 -0.64 13.34
N GLU A 55 -5.61 -0.12 14.04
CA GLU A 55 -5.64 1.24 14.55
C GLU A 55 -5.19 2.26 13.51
N THR A 56 -5.87 3.41 13.50
CA THR A 56 -5.56 4.51 12.61
C THR A 56 -5.04 5.74 13.36
N LYS A 57 -4.31 6.58 12.66
CA LYS A 57 -3.91 7.94 13.09
C LYS A 57 -4.30 8.95 12.01
N ALA A 58 -4.54 10.20 12.41
CA ALA A 58 -4.81 11.27 11.46
C ALA A 58 -3.61 11.49 10.55
N SER A 59 -3.85 11.63 9.26
CA SER A 59 -2.86 12.12 8.30
C SER A 59 -2.69 13.64 8.45
N LYS A 60 -1.57 14.18 7.98
CA LYS A 60 -1.24 15.60 8.13
C LYS A 60 -1.72 16.45 6.96
N LEU A 61 -1.69 15.90 5.75
CA LEU A 61 -1.90 16.62 4.50
C LEU A 61 -3.11 16.14 3.70
N VAL A 62 -3.64 14.95 4.00
CA VAL A 62 -4.79 14.34 3.32
C VAL A 62 -5.85 13.89 4.33
N LYS A 63 -7.09 13.74 3.87
CA LYS A 63 -8.21 13.29 4.72
C LYS A 63 -8.16 11.81 5.10
N PRO A 64 -7.80 10.90 4.18
CA PRO A 64 -7.68 9.48 4.52
C PRO A 64 -6.66 9.28 5.65
N LYS A 65 -7.02 8.42 6.61
CA LYS A 65 -6.19 8.12 7.77
C LYS A 65 -5.03 7.21 7.41
N SER A 66 -3.93 7.35 8.14
CA SER A 66 -2.78 6.44 8.10
C SER A 66 -2.98 5.29 9.09
N LEU A 67 -2.41 4.12 8.81
CA LEU A 67 -2.39 2.99 9.74
C LEU A 67 -1.27 3.18 10.76
N LYS A 68 -1.56 2.97 12.06
CA LYS A 68 -0.55 3.07 13.11
C LYS A 68 0.51 1.96 13.03
N ILE A 69 0.10 0.75 12.61
CA ILE A 69 1.01 -0.40 12.48
C ILE A 69 2.04 -0.22 11.35
N SER A 70 1.82 0.71 10.42
CA SER A 70 2.75 0.98 9.33
C SER A 70 3.79 2.01 9.76
N PRO A 71 5.09 1.65 9.79
CA PRO A 71 6.15 2.58 10.17
C PRO A 71 6.41 3.67 9.14
N ILE A 72 5.97 3.47 7.90
CA ILE A 72 6.11 4.44 6.80
C ILE A 72 4.76 4.64 6.15
N ASN A 73 4.29 5.88 6.15
CA ASN A 73 3.05 6.27 5.50
C ASN A 73 3.35 7.36 4.45
N MET A 74 2.86 7.18 3.23
CA MET A 74 2.99 8.17 2.15
C MET A 74 1.62 8.76 1.85
N GLU A 75 1.46 10.05 2.09
CA GLU A 75 0.25 10.81 1.81
C GLU A 75 0.25 11.26 0.36
N CYS A 76 -0.80 10.90 -0.37
CA CYS A 76 -0.85 11.03 -1.82
C CYS A 76 -2.11 11.77 -2.28
N ILE A 77 -1.97 12.56 -3.34
CA ILE A 77 -3.07 13.05 -4.15
C ILE A 77 -3.11 12.30 -5.49
N LEU A 78 -4.30 12.04 -5.98
CA LEU A 78 -4.48 11.37 -7.27
C LEU A 78 -3.88 12.23 -8.38
N HIS A 79 -2.95 11.65 -9.15
CA HIS A 79 -2.40 12.29 -10.34
C HIS A 79 -3.14 11.83 -11.61
N LYS A 80 -3.28 10.50 -11.76
CA LYS A 80 -3.91 9.93 -12.96
C LYS A 80 -4.40 8.51 -12.68
N ILE A 81 -5.50 8.15 -13.35
CA ILE A 81 -5.96 6.77 -13.48
C ILE A 81 -5.74 6.34 -14.93
N VAL A 82 -5.19 5.15 -15.12
CA VAL A 82 -5.00 4.54 -16.43
C VAL A 82 -5.80 3.25 -16.45
N ASP A 83 -6.82 3.21 -17.31
CA ASP A 83 -7.60 1.99 -17.51
C ASP A 83 -6.79 0.97 -18.30
N LEU A 84 -6.87 -0.28 -17.87
CA LEU A 84 -6.20 -1.41 -18.51
C LEU A 84 -7.24 -2.36 -19.14
N PRO A 85 -6.83 -3.12 -20.17
CA PRO A 85 -7.69 -4.15 -20.75
C PRO A 85 -8.15 -5.17 -19.71
N VAL A 86 -9.38 -5.62 -19.83
CA VAL A 86 -9.97 -6.70 -19.02
C VAL A 86 -10.26 -7.91 -19.90
N VAL A 87 -10.22 -9.10 -19.30
CA VAL A 87 -10.48 -10.36 -20.00
C VAL A 87 -11.98 -10.62 -20.06
N ASN A 88 -12.69 -10.38 -18.96
CA ASN A 88 -14.12 -10.65 -18.88
C ASN A 88 -14.92 -9.35 -18.88
N LYS A 89 -16.09 -9.39 -19.53
CA LYS A 89 -17.05 -8.26 -19.52
C LYS A 89 -17.55 -8.02 -18.09
N GLY A 90 -17.51 -6.77 -17.63
CA GLY A 90 -17.93 -6.38 -16.29
C GLY A 90 -16.80 -6.30 -15.26
N GLU A 91 -15.60 -6.77 -15.60
CA GLU A 91 -14.40 -6.56 -14.78
C GLU A 91 -13.86 -5.14 -14.95
N TYR A 92 -13.11 -4.68 -13.97
CA TYR A 92 -12.34 -3.46 -14.02
C TYR A 92 -10.87 -3.75 -13.70
N ASN A 93 -9.98 -3.18 -14.49
CA ASN A 93 -8.54 -3.23 -14.24
C ASN A 93 -7.92 -1.85 -14.52
N GLY A 94 -7.04 -1.39 -13.65
CA GLY A 94 -6.44 -0.06 -13.83
C GLY A 94 -5.26 0.19 -12.91
N ILE A 95 -4.48 1.20 -13.28
CA ILE A 95 -3.35 1.71 -12.50
C ILE A 95 -3.74 3.06 -11.92
N ILE A 96 -3.54 3.22 -10.62
CA ILE A 96 -3.68 4.50 -9.93
C ILE A 96 -2.28 5.08 -9.76
N ILE A 97 -2.08 6.27 -10.29
CA ILE A 97 -0.83 7.04 -10.15
C ILE A 97 -1.10 8.18 -9.18
N GLY A 98 -0.39 8.19 -8.07
CA GLY A 98 -0.46 9.25 -7.06
C GLY A 98 0.80 10.10 -7.04
N LYS A 99 0.63 11.39 -6.72
CA LYS A 99 1.73 12.27 -6.33
C LYS A 99 1.87 12.21 -4.82
N VAL A 100 3.03 11.77 -4.33
CA VAL A 100 3.36 11.81 -2.90
C VAL A 100 3.60 13.26 -2.51
N ILE A 101 2.84 13.75 -1.53
CA ILE A 101 2.94 15.12 -1.01
C ILE A 101 3.48 15.18 0.42
N GLY A 102 3.52 14.04 1.11
CA GLY A 102 4.09 13.91 2.44
C GLY A 102 4.51 12.47 2.74
N ILE A 103 5.55 12.31 3.52
CA ILE A 103 6.03 11.02 3.99
C ILE A 103 6.25 11.13 5.49
N SER A 104 5.68 10.20 6.25
CA SER A 104 5.95 10.01 7.67
C SER A 104 6.75 8.72 7.85
N ILE A 105 7.83 8.78 8.58
CA ILE A 105 8.68 7.62 8.92
C ILE A 105 8.87 7.65 10.43
N GLU A 106 8.70 6.52 11.09
CA GLU A 106 9.00 6.39 12.52
C GLU A 106 10.51 6.44 12.74
N ASP A 107 10.96 7.23 13.73
CA ASP A 107 12.37 7.52 13.98
C ASP A 107 13.19 6.23 14.21
N ASP A 108 12.59 5.23 14.83
CA ASP A 108 13.21 3.92 15.06
C ASP A 108 13.64 3.19 13.78
N TYR A 109 13.09 3.56 12.65
CA TYR A 109 13.45 2.99 11.33
C TYR A 109 14.38 3.90 10.52
N ILE A 110 14.93 4.95 11.13
CA ILE A 110 15.92 5.82 10.51
C ILE A 110 17.29 5.57 11.16
N LYS A 111 18.27 5.27 10.34
CA LYS A 111 19.65 5.10 10.72
C LYS A 111 20.56 5.89 9.80
N ASP A 112 21.41 6.77 10.34
CA ASP A 112 22.35 7.60 9.58
C ASP A 112 21.68 8.39 8.43
N GLY A 113 20.45 8.91 8.67
CA GLY A 113 19.67 9.66 7.69
C GLY A 113 19.02 8.83 6.59
N ARG A 114 19.04 7.50 6.70
CA ARG A 114 18.46 6.55 5.74
C ARG A 114 17.44 5.65 6.44
N VAL A 115 16.49 5.14 5.67
CA VAL A 115 15.60 4.08 6.15
C VAL A 115 16.41 2.80 6.39
N ASP A 116 16.35 2.27 7.60
CA ASP A 116 16.90 0.95 7.93
C ASP A 116 15.97 -0.14 7.37
N VAL A 117 16.17 -0.48 6.11
CA VAL A 117 15.34 -1.47 5.40
C VAL A 117 15.47 -2.86 6.04
N LYS A 118 16.64 -3.19 6.62
CA LYS A 118 16.86 -4.47 7.29
C LYS A 118 16.03 -4.58 8.58
N LYS A 119 15.90 -3.48 9.34
CA LYS A 119 15.00 -3.39 10.49
C LYS A 119 13.54 -3.34 10.05
N LEU A 120 13.22 -2.60 9.01
CA LEU A 120 11.87 -2.41 8.49
C LEU A 120 11.26 -3.73 7.98
N LYS A 121 12.03 -4.60 7.37
CA LYS A 121 11.58 -5.90 6.82
C LYS A 121 10.33 -5.76 5.95
N PRO A 122 10.34 -4.91 4.90
CA PRO A 122 9.18 -4.71 4.07
C PRO A 122 8.80 -6.00 3.34
N LEU A 123 7.50 -6.20 3.13
CA LEU A 123 6.97 -7.34 2.38
C LEU A 123 7.03 -7.08 0.88
N ALA A 124 7.43 -8.10 0.14
CA ALA A 124 7.29 -8.18 -1.30
C ALA A 124 6.25 -9.24 -1.66
N ARG A 125 5.23 -8.86 -2.44
CA ARG A 125 4.29 -9.81 -3.03
C ARG A 125 4.93 -10.47 -4.24
N LEU A 126 4.96 -11.79 -4.25
CA LEU A 126 5.38 -12.62 -5.37
C LEU A 126 4.16 -13.18 -6.14
N GLY A 127 4.36 -14.16 -6.96
CA GLY A 127 3.27 -14.84 -7.64
C GLY A 127 2.48 -15.77 -6.70
N TYR A 128 1.29 -16.14 -7.11
CA TYR A 128 0.38 -17.05 -6.37
C TYR A 128 0.05 -16.54 -4.96
N MET A 129 0.37 -17.30 -3.93
CA MET A 129 0.18 -16.94 -2.51
C MET A 129 1.50 -16.60 -1.82
N ASP A 130 2.58 -16.46 -2.58
CA ASP A 130 3.92 -16.30 -2.04
C ASP A 130 4.22 -14.84 -1.71
N TYR A 131 4.93 -14.66 -0.62
CA TYR A 131 5.50 -13.40 -0.17
C TYR A 131 6.97 -13.60 0.18
N SER A 132 7.74 -12.55 0.12
CA SER A 132 9.11 -12.50 0.60
C SER A 132 9.30 -11.32 1.54
N VAL A 133 10.28 -11.44 2.41
CA VAL A 133 10.74 -10.35 3.29
C VAL A 133 12.06 -9.84 2.73
N ILE A 134 12.21 -8.51 2.65
CA ILE A 134 13.48 -7.91 2.26
C ILE A 134 14.34 -7.79 3.51
N ASP A 135 15.27 -8.72 3.69
CA ASP A 135 16.19 -8.80 4.82
C ASP A 135 17.67 -8.93 4.41
N ASN A 136 17.92 -9.27 3.14
CA ASN A 136 19.26 -9.32 2.57
C ASN A 136 19.49 -8.13 1.63
N ILE A 137 20.35 -7.21 2.07
CA ILE A 137 20.60 -5.94 1.39
C ILE A 137 22.07 -5.83 1.06
N PHE A 138 22.39 -5.44 -0.16
CA PHE A 138 23.74 -5.18 -0.63
C PHE A 138 23.79 -3.87 -1.42
N GLU A 139 24.93 -3.22 -1.40
CA GLU A 139 25.18 -2.01 -2.17
C GLU A 139 25.89 -2.33 -3.49
N MET A 140 25.52 -1.61 -4.53
CA MET A 140 26.18 -1.63 -5.83
C MET A 140 26.53 -0.22 -6.25
N ASN A 141 27.81 0.05 -6.46
CA ASN A 141 28.25 1.32 -7.02
C ASN A 141 28.01 1.36 -8.53
N ARG A 142 27.53 2.48 -9.04
CA ARG A 142 27.43 2.68 -10.49
C ARG A 142 28.83 2.70 -11.11
N PRO A 143 29.07 2.00 -12.23
CA PRO A 143 30.29 2.16 -12.97
C PRO A 143 30.45 3.63 -13.39
N THR A 144 31.65 4.18 -13.16
CA THR A 144 32.01 5.51 -13.68
C THR A 144 32.83 5.33 -14.95
N THR A 145 32.55 6.12 -15.99
CA THR A 145 33.47 6.23 -17.14
C THR A 145 34.80 6.78 -16.64
N LYS A 146 35.88 6.11 -17.00
CA LYS A 146 37.24 6.61 -16.80
C LYS A 146 37.48 7.84 -17.63
#